data_91d7a21d583d7fbd6d05f83df1c4f500
#
_entry.id   91d7a21d583d7fbd6d05f83df1c4f500
#
_cell.length_a   1.000
_cell.length_b   1.000
_cell.length_c   1.000
_cell.angle_alpha   90.00
_cell.angle_beta   90.00
_cell.angle_gamma   90.00
#
_symmetry.space_group_name_H-M   'P 1'
#
loop_
_entity.id
_entity.type
_entity.pdbx_description
1 polymer ?
#
loop_
_entity_poly.entity_id
_entity_poly.type
_entity_poly.pdbx_seq_one_letter_code
_entity_poly.pdbx_strand_id
1 'polypeptide(L)'
;MERKTVYIAGLGLIGASLALGIRRAHPEIEILGYNRSEESRQVALERGMVDRVTDDFAAFAPLADVIILAVPIKQTIAFIKDLAELDLKENVIISDAGSTKAEIVAAAEKYLQNKPVRFVGAHPMAGSHKTGAKAAHVTLFENAYYIFTPSSLTKPGTLEEMKDLLSGLHARFIQVDAAEHDRVTSQISHFPHILASSLMEQAAAYSQEHELTQSFAAGGFRDMTRIAESEPGMWTSILLTNPQAILERLEDFKDQLDKVAAAIEAKDETAIWEFFNRGRQSRKQMEIHKRAGVDSFYDLFIEVPDEEDAILGI
;
A
#
# COMPACT_ATOMS: atom_id res chain seq x y z
N MET A 1 16.12 31.60 -7.97
CA MET A 1 15.22 30.91 -7.00
C MET A 1 15.98 29.71 -6.50
N GLU A 2 15.96 29.47 -5.21
CA GLU A 2 16.59 28.29 -4.63
C GLU A 2 15.85 27.04 -5.11
N ARG A 3 16.59 25.98 -5.45
CA ARG A 3 16.04 24.73 -5.98
C ARG A 3 15.25 24.03 -4.87
N LYS A 4 13.97 23.68 -5.11
CA LYS A 4 13.14 22.94 -4.14
C LYS A 4 13.77 21.56 -3.88
N THR A 5 13.83 21.14 -2.62
CA THR A 5 14.47 19.89 -2.20
C THR A 5 13.44 18.96 -1.58
N VAL A 6 13.35 17.74 -2.09
CA VAL A 6 12.49 16.68 -1.57
C VAL A 6 13.37 15.59 -0.97
N TYR A 7 13.09 15.21 0.27
CA TYR A 7 13.77 14.12 0.95
C TYR A 7 12.85 12.92 1.10
N ILE A 8 13.25 11.77 0.55
CA ILE A 8 12.52 10.51 0.63
C ILE A 8 13.26 9.56 1.55
N ALA A 9 12.69 9.27 2.71
CA ALA A 9 13.19 8.30 3.66
C ALA A 9 12.60 6.92 3.37
N GLY A 10 13.42 6.04 2.82
CA GLY A 10 13.04 4.69 2.39
C GLY A 10 12.99 4.55 0.87
N LEU A 11 14.09 4.08 0.27
CA LEU A 11 14.22 3.82 -1.16
C LEU A 11 13.88 2.34 -1.47
N GLY A 12 12.71 1.90 -1.00
CA GLY A 12 12.08 0.65 -1.40
C GLY A 12 11.25 0.81 -2.68
N LEU A 13 10.38 -0.17 -2.97
CA LEU A 13 9.45 -0.10 -4.10
C LEU A 13 8.65 1.22 -4.10
N ILE A 14 8.03 1.57 -2.98
CA ILE A 14 7.16 2.76 -2.86
C ILE A 14 7.97 4.04 -2.97
N GLY A 15 8.95 4.26 -2.10
CA GLY A 15 9.70 5.53 -2.07
C GLY A 15 10.48 5.80 -3.35
N ALA A 16 11.10 4.77 -3.94
CA ALA A 16 11.80 4.91 -5.20
C ALA A 16 10.85 5.16 -6.39
N SER A 17 9.63 4.60 -6.39
CA SER A 17 8.61 4.91 -7.38
C SER A 17 8.03 6.32 -7.20
N LEU A 18 7.90 6.80 -5.97
CA LEU A 18 7.56 8.21 -5.68
C LEU A 18 8.64 9.15 -6.27
N ALA A 19 9.91 8.85 -6.05
CA ALA A 19 11.02 9.61 -6.62
C ALA A 19 10.94 9.70 -8.15
N LEU A 20 10.67 8.57 -8.83
CA LEU A 20 10.49 8.55 -10.29
C LEU A 20 9.30 9.40 -10.75
N GLY A 21 8.18 9.35 -10.04
CA GLY A 21 7.01 10.17 -10.36
C GLY A 21 7.28 11.67 -10.17
N ILE A 22 7.93 12.07 -9.06
CA ILE A 22 8.34 13.44 -8.80
C ILE A 22 9.29 13.91 -9.90
N ARG A 23 10.31 13.13 -10.24
CA ARG A 23 11.27 13.43 -11.30
C ARG A 23 10.59 13.63 -12.66
N ARG A 24 9.56 12.84 -12.97
CA ARG A 24 8.78 12.93 -14.21
C ARG A 24 8.07 14.28 -14.36
N ALA A 25 7.47 14.80 -13.29
CA ALA A 25 6.74 16.06 -13.31
C ALA A 25 7.64 17.28 -13.06
N HIS A 26 8.67 17.12 -12.24
CA HIS A 26 9.51 18.21 -11.73
C HIS A 26 11.00 17.84 -11.86
N PRO A 27 11.57 17.82 -13.07
CA PRO A 27 12.97 17.45 -13.29
C PRO A 27 13.98 18.40 -12.63
N GLU A 28 13.56 19.62 -12.29
CA GLU A 28 14.35 20.64 -11.60
C GLU A 28 14.50 20.41 -10.10
N ILE A 29 13.63 19.64 -9.46
CA ILE A 29 13.67 19.36 -8.01
C ILE A 29 14.89 18.52 -7.66
N GLU A 30 15.59 18.89 -6.59
CA GLU A 30 16.60 18.03 -5.98
C GLU A 30 15.93 16.96 -5.12
N ILE A 31 16.21 15.68 -5.42
CA ILE A 31 15.66 14.56 -4.65
C ILE A 31 16.78 13.90 -3.84
N LEU A 32 16.67 13.98 -2.53
CA LEU A 32 17.55 13.34 -1.57
C LEU A 32 16.93 12.04 -1.09
N GLY A 33 17.73 11.00 -0.93
CA GLY A 33 17.25 9.69 -0.55
C GLY A 33 17.94 9.11 0.68
N TYR A 34 17.17 8.49 1.56
CA TYR A 34 17.69 7.68 2.65
C TYR A 34 17.30 6.22 2.45
N ASN A 35 18.26 5.33 2.67
CA ASN A 35 17.98 3.91 2.89
C ASN A 35 19.12 3.27 3.68
N ARG A 36 18.81 2.31 4.55
CA ARG A 36 19.83 1.50 5.26
C ARG A 36 20.61 0.59 4.30
N SER A 37 19.94 0.01 3.30
CA SER A 37 20.57 -0.86 2.30
C SER A 37 21.43 -0.04 1.33
N GLU A 38 22.72 -0.35 1.29
CA GLU A 38 23.65 0.22 0.30
C GLU A 38 23.24 -0.12 -1.14
N GLU A 39 22.82 -1.35 -1.39
CA GLU A 39 22.32 -1.78 -2.70
C GLU A 39 21.15 -0.90 -3.17
N SER A 40 20.16 -0.63 -2.31
CA SER A 40 19.02 0.23 -2.69
C SER A 40 19.46 1.67 -2.95
N ARG A 41 20.42 2.21 -2.20
CA ARG A 41 20.99 3.54 -2.43
C ARG A 41 21.71 3.61 -3.78
N GLN A 42 22.54 2.62 -4.08
CA GLN A 42 23.28 2.56 -5.33
C GLN A 42 22.33 2.45 -6.54
N VAL A 43 21.36 1.55 -6.50
CA VAL A 43 20.34 1.40 -7.55
C VAL A 43 19.57 2.70 -7.78
N ALA A 44 19.20 3.41 -6.71
CA ALA A 44 18.45 4.65 -6.83
C ALA A 44 19.28 5.76 -7.52
N LEU A 45 20.58 5.85 -7.24
CA LEU A 45 21.52 6.77 -7.91
C LEU A 45 21.71 6.39 -9.38
N GLU A 46 22.06 5.13 -9.66
CA GLU A 46 22.35 4.66 -11.02
C GLU A 46 21.16 4.82 -11.97
N ARG A 47 19.94 4.65 -11.46
CA ARG A 47 18.72 4.82 -12.23
C ARG A 47 18.21 6.28 -12.25
N GLY A 48 18.96 7.23 -11.68
CA GLY A 48 18.60 8.66 -11.66
C GLY A 48 17.30 8.96 -10.89
N MET A 49 16.92 8.09 -9.94
CA MET A 49 15.73 8.31 -9.13
C MET A 49 15.93 9.43 -8.12
N VAL A 50 17.13 9.53 -7.56
CA VAL A 50 17.54 10.54 -6.59
C VAL A 50 18.88 11.16 -7.01
N ASP A 51 19.17 12.37 -6.51
CA ASP A 51 20.43 13.08 -6.83
C ASP A 51 21.53 12.74 -5.81
N ARG A 52 21.16 12.48 -4.55
CA ARG A 52 22.08 12.16 -3.46
C ARG A 52 21.45 11.14 -2.52
N VAL A 53 22.27 10.33 -1.86
CA VAL A 53 21.80 9.33 -0.89
C VAL A 53 22.61 9.38 0.41
N THR A 54 21.99 8.88 1.47
CA THR A 54 22.62 8.70 2.79
C THR A 54 22.06 7.46 3.50
N ASP A 55 22.80 6.95 4.48
CA ASP A 55 22.33 5.99 5.48
C ASP A 55 22.12 6.62 6.87
N ASP A 56 22.35 7.91 6.99
CA ASP A 56 22.01 8.73 8.15
C ASP A 56 20.73 9.50 7.89
N PHE A 57 19.64 9.13 8.58
CA PHE A 57 18.34 9.77 8.43
C PHE A 57 18.37 11.27 8.74
N ALA A 58 19.17 11.70 9.72
CA ALA A 58 19.22 13.10 10.15
C ALA A 58 19.97 14.00 9.14
N ALA A 59 20.83 13.44 8.30
CA ALA A 59 21.76 14.19 7.47
C ALA A 59 21.07 15.12 6.45
N PHE A 60 19.93 14.73 5.88
CA PHE A 60 19.24 15.46 4.81
C PHE A 60 17.93 16.13 5.25
N ALA A 61 17.38 15.76 6.42
CA ALA A 61 16.12 16.32 6.89
C ALA A 61 16.13 17.86 7.01
N PRO A 62 17.21 18.52 7.52
CA PRO A 62 17.27 19.99 7.59
C PRO A 62 17.33 20.71 6.24
N LEU A 63 17.66 19.99 5.17
CA LEU A 63 17.79 20.57 3.82
C LEU A 63 16.47 20.55 3.05
N ALA A 64 15.49 19.79 3.50
CA ALA A 64 14.29 19.47 2.75
C ALA A 64 13.20 20.54 2.87
N ASP A 65 12.50 20.78 1.78
CA ASP A 65 11.24 21.53 1.74
C ASP A 65 10.04 20.58 1.87
N VAL A 66 10.23 19.32 1.47
CA VAL A 66 9.26 18.23 1.65
C VAL A 66 10.00 16.97 2.09
N ILE A 67 9.49 16.29 3.12
CA ILE A 67 9.99 15.00 3.63
C ILE A 67 8.89 13.96 3.44
N ILE A 68 9.19 12.85 2.75
CA ILE A 68 8.27 11.73 2.56
C ILE A 68 8.85 10.48 3.25
N LEU A 69 8.13 9.96 4.24
CA LEU A 69 8.51 8.77 5.00
C LEU A 69 7.91 7.52 4.35
N ALA A 70 8.71 6.80 3.56
CA ALA A 70 8.33 5.58 2.85
C ALA A 70 9.01 4.33 3.46
N VAL A 71 8.96 4.23 4.78
CA VAL A 71 9.52 3.15 5.59
C VAL A 71 8.41 2.41 6.35
N PRO A 72 8.66 1.24 6.95
CA PRO A 72 7.67 0.54 7.77
C PRO A 72 7.06 1.44 8.87
N ILE A 73 5.78 1.22 9.21
CA ILE A 73 4.98 2.10 10.08
C ILE A 73 5.70 2.42 11.41
N LYS A 74 6.25 1.41 12.09
CA LYS A 74 6.99 1.62 13.34
C LYS A 74 8.20 2.54 13.15
N GLN A 75 8.90 2.40 12.03
CA GLN A 75 10.03 3.27 11.70
C GLN A 75 9.57 4.68 11.31
N THR A 76 8.41 4.80 10.62
CA THR A 76 7.79 6.10 10.34
C THR A 76 7.51 6.87 11.63
N ILE A 77 6.92 6.23 12.63
CA ILE A 77 6.64 6.84 13.94
C ILE A 77 7.94 7.23 14.66
N ALA A 78 8.96 6.38 14.61
CA ALA A 78 10.28 6.70 15.17
C ALA A 78 10.90 7.92 14.47
N PHE A 79 10.87 7.96 13.14
CA PHE A 79 11.39 9.10 12.37
C PHE A 79 10.61 10.40 12.62
N ILE A 80 9.29 10.34 12.80
CA ILE A 80 8.50 11.52 13.20
C ILE A 80 9.01 12.08 14.56
N LYS A 81 9.34 11.19 15.50
CA LYS A 81 9.91 11.61 16.80
C LYS A 81 11.30 12.20 16.61
N ASP A 82 12.16 11.58 15.79
CA ASP A 82 13.50 12.08 15.52
C ASP A 82 13.44 13.46 14.82
N LEU A 83 12.52 13.67 13.86
CA LEU A 83 12.32 14.97 13.20
C LEU A 83 11.93 16.09 14.18
N ALA A 84 11.27 15.76 15.28
CA ALA A 84 10.94 16.73 16.30
C ALA A 84 12.17 17.30 17.03
N GLU A 85 13.29 16.57 17.04
CA GLU A 85 14.54 16.99 17.66
C GLU A 85 15.47 17.74 16.68
N LEU A 86 15.17 17.71 15.37
CA LEU A 86 16.00 18.36 14.35
C LEU A 86 15.60 19.82 14.11
N ASP A 87 16.56 20.60 13.62
CA ASP A 87 16.32 21.96 13.12
C ASP A 87 15.90 21.90 11.65
N LEU A 88 14.60 21.87 11.44
CA LEU A 88 13.97 21.74 10.12
C LEU A 88 13.67 23.12 9.52
N LYS A 89 13.61 23.20 8.20
CA LYS A 89 13.13 24.41 7.53
C LYS A 89 11.73 24.81 8.00
N GLU A 90 11.50 26.10 8.13
CA GLU A 90 10.15 26.62 8.40
C GLU A 90 9.16 26.19 7.31
N ASN A 91 7.96 25.74 7.75
CA ASN A 91 6.90 25.27 6.87
C ASN A 91 7.26 24.07 5.98
N VAL A 92 8.32 23.30 6.31
CA VAL A 92 8.55 22.01 5.66
C VAL A 92 7.29 21.14 5.72
N ILE A 93 6.97 20.47 4.61
CA ILE A 93 5.88 19.50 4.58
C ILE A 93 6.46 18.12 4.92
N ILE A 94 5.89 17.48 5.92
CA ILE A 94 6.19 16.09 6.27
C ILE A 94 4.98 15.24 5.87
N SER A 95 5.21 14.15 5.15
CA SER A 95 4.19 13.19 4.73
C SER A 95 4.74 11.76 4.87
N ASP A 96 3.86 10.79 4.81
CA ASP A 96 4.25 9.38 4.86
C ASP A 96 3.59 8.57 3.73
N ALA A 97 3.92 7.29 3.64
CA ALA A 97 3.32 6.33 2.71
C ALA A 97 2.86 5.05 3.41
N GLY A 98 2.58 5.11 4.70
CA GLY A 98 2.20 3.96 5.53
C GLY A 98 0.82 3.40 5.22
N SER A 99 0.63 2.11 5.45
CA SER A 99 -0.62 1.40 5.16
C SER A 99 -1.72 1.63 6.22
N THR A 100 -1.38 2.11 7.41
CA THR A 100 -2.32 2.56 8.46
C THR A 100 -2.06 4.02 8.79
N LYS A 101 -3.09 4.76 9.19
CA LYS A 101 -2.99 6.22 9.33
C LYS A 101 -3.16 6.74 10.74
N ALA A 102 -4.07 6.17 11.53
CA ALA A 102 -4.45 6.73 12.82
C ALA A 102 -3.25 6.90 13.76
N GLU A 103 -2.40 5.89 13.93
CA GLU A 103 -1.22 5.99 14.80
C GLU A 103 -0.15 6.94 14.26
N ILE A 104 0.04 6.99 12.93
CA ILE A 104 1.03 7.89 12.30
C ILE A 104 0.59 9.34 12.48
N VAL A 105 -0.68 9.64 12.21
CA VAL A 105 -1.25 11.00 12.38
C VAL A 105 -1.17 11.42 13.85
N ALA A 106 -1.57 10.55 14.78
CA ALA A 106 -1.47 10.83 16.21
C ALA A 106 -0.03 11.07 16.68
N ALA A 107 0.94 10.31 16.15
CA ALA A 107 2.36 10.53 16.43
C ALA A 107 2.84 11.89 15.90
N ALA A 108 2.45 12.26 14.69
CA ALA A 108 2.79 13.56 14.12
C ALA A 108 2.21 14.71 14.96
N GLU A 109 0.94 14.65 15.31
CA GLU A 109 0.29 15.65 16.17
C GLU A 109 0.96 15.76 17.54
N LYS A 110 1.33 14.61 18.13
CA LYS A 110 2.00 14.58 19.44
C LYS A 110 3.39 15.20 19.43
N TYR A 111 4.22 14.84 18.44
CA TYR A 111 5.63 15.20 18.47
C TYR A 111 5.94 16.48 17.69
N LEU A 112 5.16 16.84 16.67
CA LEU A 112 5.42 17.98 15.80
C LEU A 112 4.56 19.21 16.09
N GLN A 113 3.60 19.17 17.03
CA GLN A 113 2.66 20.25 17.32
C GLN A 113 3.32 21.62 17.64
N ASN A 114 4.50 21.61 18.20
CA ASN A 114 5.24 22.82 18.59
C ASN A 114 6.33 23.20 17.58
N LYS A 115 6.38 22.55 16.43
CA LYS A 115 7.35 22.84 15.37
C LYS A 115 6.70 23.66 14.25
N PRO A 116 7.45 24.55 13.57
CA PRO A 116 6.93 25.33 12.46
C PRO A 116 6.85 24.51 11.18
N VAL A 117 6.26 23.31 11.27
CA VAL A 117 6.12 22.36 10.16
C VAL A 117 4.67 22.21 9.72
N ARG A 118 4.45 21.52 8.61
CA ARG A 118 3.16 21.07 8.12
C ARG A 118 3.20 19.55 8.01
N PHE A 119 2.14 18.87 8.42
CA PHE A 119 2.04 17.42 8.28
C PHE A 119 0.75 17.04 7.56
N VAL A 120 0.85 16.05 6.67
CA VAL A 120 -0.29 15.35 6.08
C VAL A 120 0.03 13.88 5.94
N GLY A 121 -0.77 13.02 6.58
CA GLY A 121 -0.64 11.58 6.39
C GLY A 121 -1.02 11.18 4.97
N ALA A 122 -0.40 10.13 4.44
CA ALA A 122 -0.77 9.64 3.12
C ALA A 122 -0.62 8.11 3.00
N HIS A 123 -1.38 7.52 2.08
CA HIS A 123 -1.32 6.11 1.74
C HIS A 123 -1.56 5.91 0.24
N PRO A 124 -0.51 5.59 -0.55
CA PRO A 124 -0.68 5.13 -1.92
C PRO A 124 -1.23 3.70 -1.95
N MET A 125 -2.45 3.52 -2.47
CA MET A 125 -3.12 2.21 -2.59
C MET A 125 -2.55 1.41 -3.75
N ALA A 126 -1.23 1.22 -3.76
CA ALA A 126 -0.50 0.46 -4.76
C ALA A 126 0.66 -0.28 -4.12
N GLY A 127 0.97 -1.44 -4.66
CA GLY A 127 2.06 -2.28 -4.17
C GLY A 127 2.27 -3.52 -5.04
N SER A 128 3.32 -4.25 -4.74
CA SER A 128 3.66 -5.52 -5.39
C SER A 128 4.33 -6.44 -4.37
N HIS A 129 4.36 -7.74 -4.65
CA HIS A 129 5.18 -8.72 -3.93
C HIS A 129 6.69 -8.49 -4.11
N LYS A 130 7.09 -7.72 -5.14
CA LYS A 130 8.49 -7.34 -5.37
C LYS A 130 8.92 -6.23 -4.42
N THR A 131 10.15 -6.28 -3.94
CA THR A 131 10.71 -5.35 -2.96
C THR A 131 11.97 -4.66 -3.45
N GLY A 132 12.38 -3.57 -2.75
CA GLY A 132 13.61 -2.83 -3.03
C GLY A 132 13.51 -1.84 -4.19
N ALA A 133 14.56 -1.02 -4.36
CA ALA A 133 14.66 0.00 -5.39
C ALA A 133 14.66 -0.59 -6.82
N LYS A 134 15.16 -1.82 -7.00
CA LYS A 134 15.15 -2.51 -8.30
C LYS A 134 13.76 -2.72 -8.86
N ALA A 135 12.77 -2.92 -7.99
CA ALA A 135 11.38 -3.14 -8.38
C ALA A 135 10.62 -1.86 -8.67
N ALA A 136 11.19 -0.69 -8.37
CA ALA A 136 10.53 0.59 -8.56
C ALA A 136 10.29 0.90 -10.05
N HIS A 137 9.11 1.44 -10.34
CA HIS A 137 8.74 1.89 -11.68
C HIS A 137 7.78 3.08 -11.64
N VAL A 138 7.87 3.94 -12.64
CA VAL A 138 7.18 5.23 -12.69
C VAL A 138 5.64 5.09 -12.78
N THR A 139 5.17 3.94 -13.29
CA THR A 139 3.73 3.67 -13.50
C THR A 139 3.06 2.95 -12.32
N LEU A 140 3.79 2.72 -11.21
CA LEU A 140 3.26 1.97 -10.05
C LEU A 140 1.93 2.52 -9.53
N PHE A 141 1.77 3.83 -9.55
CA PHE A 141 0.64 4.54 -8.96
C PHE A 141 -0.41 4.98 -9.98
N GLU A 142 -0.19 4.76 -11.29
CA GLU A 142 -1.12 5.20 -12.32
C GLU A 142 -2.53 4.63 -12.10
N ASN A 143 -3.51 5.52 -12.05
CA ASN A 143 -4.92 5.23 -11.74
C ASN A 143 -5.19 4.62 -10.34
N ALA A 144 -4.17 4.41 -9.51
CA ALA A 144 -4.36 4.01 -8.12
C ALA A 144 -4.85 5.18 -7.26
N TYR A 145 -5.56 4.89 -6.18
CA TYR A 145 -5.87 5.90 -5.19
C TYR A 145 -4.61 6.27 -4.39
N TYR A 146 -4.38 7.58 -4.24
CA TYR A 146 -3.41 8.15 -3.31
C TYR A 146 -4.21 8.93 -2.27
N ILE A 147 -4.31 8.35 -1.08
CA ILE A 147 -5.20 8.84 -0.02
C ILE A 147 -4.40 9.79 0.85
N PHE A 148 -4.91 11.03 1.04
CA PHE A 148 -4.43 11.95 2.05
C PHE A 148 -5.30 11.88 3.30
N THR A 149 -4.66 11.90 4.47
CA THR A 149 -5.33 11.98 5.77
C THR A 149 -4.86 13.26 6.48
N PRO A 150 -5.58 14.36 6.29
CA PRO A 150 -5.26 15.63 6.94
C PRO A 150 -5.29 15.50 8.48
N SER A 151 -4.46 16.30 9.14
CA SER A 151 -4.35 16.41 10.60
C SER A 151 -4.52 17.83 11.06
N SER A 152 -4.47 18.09 12.37
CA SER A 152 -4.42 19.44 12.92
C SER A 152 -3.19 20.25 12.46
N LEU A 153 -2.15 19.58 11.96
CA LEU A 153 -0.93 20.20 11.41
C LEU A 153 -1.00 20.46 9.90
N THR A 154 -2.10 20.06 9.24
CA THR A 154 -2.28 20.30 7.81
C THR A 154 -2.78 21.71 7.57
N LYS A 155 -1.87 22.62 7.24
CA LYS A 155 -2.18 24.03 6.97
C LYS A 155 -2.81 24.20 5.57
N PRO A 156 -3.54 25.32 5.33
CA PRO A 156 -4.04 25.66 4.00
C PRO A 156 -2.94 25.63 2.94
N GLY A 157 -3.24 25.12 1.75
CA GLY A 157 -2.30 24.98 0.63
C GLY A 157 -1.42 23.73 0.67
N THR A 158 -1.33 23.01 1.81
CA THR A 158 -0.48 21.82 1.93
C THR A 158 -0.88 20.71 0.96
N LEU A 159 -2.17 20.45 0.81
CA LEU A 159 -2.67 19.39 -0.08
C LEU A 159 -2.47 19.72 -1.55
N GLU A 160 -2.66 20.96 -1.92
CA GLU A 160 -2.44 21.45 -3.27
C GLU A 160 -0.96 21.35 -3.65
N GLU A 161 -0.06 21.74 -2.75
CA GLU A 161 1.40 21.60 -2.95
C GLU A 161 1.81 20.12 -3.08
N MET A 162 1.21 19.22 -2.27
CA MET A 162 1.50 17.79 -2.37
C MET A 162 0.94 17.16 -3.65
N LYS A 163 -0.27 17.55 -4.08
CA LYS A 163 -0.85 17.08 -5.34
C LYS A 163 -0.04 17.54 -6.55
N ASP A 164 0.42 18.79 -6.54
CA ASP A 164 1.30 19.31 -7.57
C ASP A 164 2.62 18.53 -7.61
N LEU A 165 3.31 18.39 -6.48
CA LEU A 165 4.55 17.63 -6.35
C LEU A 165 4.41 16.19 -6.88
N LEU A 166 3.28 15.54 -6.57
CA LEU A 166 3.01 14.15 -6.92
C LEU A 166 2.25 13.99 -8.25
N SER A 167 2.05 15.04 -9.02
CA SER A 167 1.27 15.02 -10.28
C SER A 167 1.81 14.00 -11.28
N GLY A 168 3.12 13.82 -11.32
CA GLY A 168 3.76 12.81 -12.17
C GLY A 168 3.47 11.35 -11.81
N LEU A 169 2.78 11.06 -10.71
CA LEU A 169 2.32 9.71 -10.38
C LEU A 169 1.10 9.28 -11.19
N HIS A 170 0.34 10.23 -11.76
CA HIS A 170 -0.97 10.01 -12.41
C HIS A 170 -1.96 9.22 -11.52
N ALA A 171 -1.87 9.44 -10.21
CA ALA A 171 -2.72 8.82 -9.20
C ALA A 171 -4.05 9.59 -9.03
N ARG A 172 -5.04 8.94 -8.42
CA ARG A 172 -6.33 9.54 -8.04
C ARG A 172 -6.24 10.02 -6.60
N PHE A 173 -6.08 11.34 -6.40
CA PHE A 173 -5.97 11.92 -5.08
C PHE A 173 -7.33 12.07 -4.41
N ILE A 174 -7.47 11.51 -3.20
CA ILE A 174 -8.65 11.67 -2.35
C ILE A 174 -8.24 12.05 -0.93
N GLN A 175 -9.20 12.56 -0.15
CA GLN A 175 -9.02 12.90 1.26
C GLN A 175 -9.99 12.09 2.10
N VAL A 176 -9.51 11.54 3.20
CA VAL A 176 -10.29 10.76 4.16
C VAL A 176 -9.77 11.05 5.56
N ASP A 177 -10.61 11.02 6.57
CA ASP A 177 -10.19 11.02 7.97
C ASP A 177 -9.32 9.78 8.29
N ALA A 178 -8.31 9.93 9.15
CA ALA A 178 -7.37 8.86 9.44
C ALA A 178 -8.03 7.61 10.06
N ALA A 179 -9.00 7.81 10.96
CA ALA A 179 -9.73 6.69 11.56
C ALA A 179 -10.68 6.03 10.56
N GLU A 180 -11.33 6.81 9.69
CA GLU A 180 -12.15 6.26 8.61
C GLU A 180 -11.31 5.48 7.60
N HIS A 181 -10.13 6.01 7.21
CA HIS A 181 -9.17 5.28 6.39
C HIS A 181 -8.89 3.90 6.97
N ASP A 182 -8.55 3.82 8.27
CA ASP A 182 -8.18 2.57 8.92
C ASP A 182 -9.37 1.60 9.06
N ARG A 183 -10.60 2.11 9.26
CA ARG A 183 -11.83 1.30 9.21
C ARG A 183 -12.06 0.69 7.82
N VAL A 184 -11.98 1.51 6.78
CA VAL A 184 -12.19 1.04 5.39
C VAL A 184 -11.12 0.03 4.98
N THR A 185 -9.83 0.35 5.23
CA THR A 185 -8.73 -0.54 4.85
C THR A 185 -8.73 -1.85 5.66
N SER A 186 -9.24 -1.84 6.89
CA SER A 186 -9.41 -3.09 7.66
C SER A 186 -10.30 -4.07 6.92
N GLN A 187 -11.39 -3.62 6.30
CA GLN A 187 -12.35 -4.46 5.59
C GLN A 187 -11.86 -4.92 4.21
N ILE A 188 -11.24 -4.02 3.42
CA ILE A 188 -10.95 -4.30 2.00
C ILE A 188 -9.52 -4.79 1.75
N SER A 189 -8.65 -4.69 2.75
CA SER A 189 -7.23 -5.06 2.64
C SER A 189 -6.77 -5.95 3.79
N HIS A 190 -6.85 -5.49 5.04
CA HIS A 190 -6.23 -6.19 6.17
C HIS A 190 -6.90 -7.53 6.45
N PHE A 191 -8.22 -7.54 6.58
CA PHE A 191 -9.01 -8.74 6.81
C PHE A 191 -8.87 -9.78 5.68
N PRO A 192 -8.95 -9.44 4.38
CA PRO A 192 -8.69 -10.38 3.29
C PRO A 192 -7.34 -11.09 3.36
N HIS A 193 -6.27 -10.40 3.79
CA HIS A 193 -4.95 -11.02 3.95
C HIS A 193 -4.90 -12.03 5.10
N ILE A 194 -5.60 -11.75 6.21
CA ILE A 194 -5.74 -12.71 7.31
C ILE A 194 -6.45 -13.97 6.80
N LEU A 195 -7.55 -13.81 6.06
CA LEU A 195 -8.29 -14.94 5.50
C LEU A 195 -7.44 -15.77 4.53
N ALA A 196 -6.72 -15.11 3.63
CA ALA A 196 -5.86 -15.79 2.67
C ALA A 196 -4.78 -16.62 3.38
N SER A 197 -4.11 -16.05 4.37
CA SER A 197 -3.10 -16.75 5.16
C SER A 197 -3.71 -17.91 5.96
N SER A 198 -4.87 -17.71 6.58
CA SER A 198 -5.56 -18.77 7.34
C SER A 198 -5.98 -19.92 6.45
N LEU A 199 -6.49 -19.64 5.23
CA LEU A 199 -6.84 -20.68 4.26
C LEU A 199 -5.61 -21.47 3.82
N MET A 200 -4.45 -20.81 3.62
CA MET A 200 -3.23 -21.50 3.26
C MET A 200 -2.70 -22.39 4.38
N GLU A 201 -2.71 -21.90 5.64
CA GLU A 201 -2.30 -22.69 6.79
C GLU A 201 -3.20 -23.92 6.98
N GLN A 202 -4.52 -23.74 6.88
CA GLN A 202 -5.48 -24.83 6.95
C GLN A 202 -5.25 -25.88 5.86
N ALA A 203 -5.08 -25.43 4.60
CA ALA A 203 -4.84 -26.34 3.49
C ALA A 203 -3.49 -27.06 3.61
N ALA A 204 -2.45 -26.39 4.10
CA ALA A 204 -1.15 -27.00 4.35
C ALA A 204 -1.21 -28.09 5.43
N ALA A 205 -1.92 -27.83 6.54
CA ALA A 205 -2.14 -28.84 7.58
C ALA A 205 -2.95 -30.03 7.04
N TYR A 206 -4.04 -29.77 6.30
CA TYR A 206 -4.90 -30.81 5.74
C TYR A 206 -4.17 -31.69 4.70
N SER A 207 -3.24 -31.10 3.95
CA SER A 207 -2.46 -31.83 2.94
C SER A 207 -1.49 -32.88 3.51
N GLN A 208 -1.17 -32.81 4.82
CA GLN A 208 -0.33 -33.80 5.48
C GLN A 208 -0.99 -35.17 5.57
N GLU A 209 -2.32 -35.21 5.65
CA GLU A 209 -3.12 -36.42 5.73
C GLU A 209 -3.81 -36.75 4.40
N HIS A 210 -3.93 -35.81 3.49
CA HIS A 210 -4.68 -35.90 2.24
C HIS A 210 -3.83 -35.44 1.04
N GLU A 211 -3.05 -36.34 0.45
CA GLU A 211 -2.07 -36.05 -0.62
C GLU A 211 -2.65 -35.35 -1.85
N LEU A 212 -3.94 -35.57 -2.17
CA LEU A 212 -4.59 -34.97 -3.32
C LEU A 212 -4.95 -33.48 -3.13
N THR A 213 -4.82 -32.94 -1.92
CA THR A 213 -5.20 -31.54 -1.60
C THR A 213 -4.53 -30.54 -2.53
N GLN A 214 -3.21 -30.71 -2.74
CA GLN A 214 -2.46 -29.81 -3.63
C GLN A 214 -2.86 -29.98 -5.10
N SER A 215 -3.09 -31.21 -5.54
CA SER A 215 -3.47 -31.53 -6.92
C SER A 215 -4.86 -30.97 -7.28
N PHE A 216 -5.76 -30.88 -6.29
CA PHE A 216 -7.11 -30.38 -6.47
C PHE A 216 -7.24 -28.86 -6.28
N ALA A 217 -6.16 -28.17 -5.86
CA ALA A 217 -6.13 -26.72 -5.71
C ALA A 217 -6.25 -26.02 -7.07
N ALA A 218 -7.48 -25.67 -7.44
CA ALA A 218 -7.81 -25.03 -8.71
C ALA A 218 -7.87 -23.50 -8.62
N GLY A 219 -8.33 -22.85 -9.69
CA GLY A 219 -8.30 -21.39 -9.85
C GLY A 219 -8.91 -20.61 -8.69
N GLY A 220 -10.07 -21.01 -8.17
CA GLY A 220 -10.74 -20.33 -7.05
C GLY A 220 -9.87 -20.29 -5.78
N PHE A 221 -9.26 -21.40 -5.41
CA PHE A 221 -8.36 -21.48 -4.26
C PHE A 221 -7.12 -20.60 -4.47
N ARG A 222 -6.48 -20.73 -5.63
CA ARG A 222 -5.31 -19.92 -6.01
C ARG A 222 -5.59 -18.42 -5.98
N ASP A 223 -6.74 -17.99 -6.50
CA ASP A 223 -7.08 -16.56 -6.55
C ASP A 223 -7.34 -16.00 -5.16
N MET A 224 -8.00 -16.75 -4.28
CA MET A 224 -8.25 -16.35 -2.89
C MET A 224 -6.98 -16.31 -2.04
N THR A 225 -6.04 -17.22 -2.28
CA THR A 225 -4.83 -17.36 -1.44
C THR A 225 -3.61 -16.65 -1.99
N ARG A 226 -3.65 -16.10 -3.21
CA ARG A 226 -2.52 -15.42 -3.86
C ARG A 226 -1.85 -14.37 -2.99
N ILE A 227 -2.61 -13.62 -2.21
CA ILE A 227 -2.10 -12.55 -1.34
C ILE A 227 -1.44 -13.06 -0.05
N ALA A 228 -1.53 -14.36 0.26
CA ALA A 228 -0.84 -14.97 1.40
C ALA A 228 0.70 -14.97 1.24
N GLU A 229 1.24 -14.79 0.03
CA GLU A 229 2.68 -14.66 -0.23
C GLU A 229 3.28 -13.31 0.22
N SER A 230 2.49 -12.44 0.82
CA SER A 230 2.91 -11.10 1.25
C SER A 230 3.93 -11.15 2.39
N GLU A 231 4.80 -10.13 2.48
CA GLU A 231 5.90 -10.04 3.45
C GLU A 231 5.38 -9.99 4.90
N PRO A 232 5.78 -10.94 5.78
CA PRO A 232 5.20 -11.07 7.12
C PRO A 232 5.44 -9.87 8.05
N GLY A 233 6.61 -9.23 7.98
CA GLY A 233 6.96 -8.10 8.86
C GLY A 233 6.08 -6.87 8.59
N MET A 234 5.74 -6.62 7.32
CA MET A 234 4.80 -5.58 6.93
C MET A 234 3.42 -5.84 7.53
N TRP A 235 2.90 -7.07 7.40
CA TRP A 235 1.59 -7.45 7.92
C TRP A 235 1.54 -7.43 9.44
N THR A 236 2.61 -7.87 10.11
CA THR A 236 2.75 -7.72 11.57
C THR A 236 2.61 -6.25 11.98
N SER A 237 3.25 -5.33 11.26
CA SER A 237 3.13 -3.90 11.56
C SER A 237 1.71 -3.37 11.36
N ILE A 238 1.05 -3.75 10.26
CA ILE A 238 -0.32 -3.34 9.94
C ILE A 238 -1.30 -3.81 11.01
N LEU A 239 -1.25 -5.09 11.38
CA LEU A 239 -2.15 -5.69 12.38
C LEU A 239 -1.98 -5.07 13.77
N LEU A 240 -0.75 -4.72 14.15
CA LEU A 240 -0.46 -4.09 15.44
C LEU A 240 -0.83 -2.60 15.49
N THR A 241 -0.92 -1.91 14.35
CA THR A 241 -1.23 -0.47 14.27
C THR A 241 -2.67 -0.17 13.87
N ASN A 242 -3.49 -1.19 13.57
CA ASN A 242 -4.94 -1.06 13.37
C ASN A 242 -5.72 -2.20 14.05
N PRO A 243 -5.42 -2.56 15.31
CA PRO A 243 -5.97 -3.75 15.92
C PRO A 243 -7.48 -3.68 16.11
N GLN A 244 -8.02 -2.54 16.54
CA GLN A 244 -9.44 -2.42 16.88
C GLN A 244 -10.34 -2.70 15.68
N ALA A 245 -10.12 -2.01 14.56
CA ALA A 245 -10.93 -2.18 13.37
C ALA A 245 -10.80 -3.59 12.77
N ILE A 246 -9.61 -4.20 12.88
CA ILE A 246 -9.37 -5.56 12.38
C ILE A 246 -10.09 -6.60 13.26
N LEU A 247 -10.03 -6.47 14.59
CA LEU A 247 -10.72 -7.37 15.51
C LEU A 247 -12.24 -7.33 15.33
N GLU A 248 -12.82 -6.15 15.10
CA GLU A 248 -14.23 -6.00 14.76
C GLU A 248 -14.60 -6.78 13.48
N ARG A 249 -13.78 -6.69 12.43
CA ARG A 249 -14.03 -7.45 11.17
C ARG A 249 -13.90 -8.95 11.36
N LEU A 250 -12.97 -9.38 12.19
CA LEU A 250 -12.83 -10.81 12.52
C LEU A 250 -14.05 -11.34 13.27
N GLU A 251 -14.58 -10.58 14.22
CA GLU A 251 -15.78 -10.98 14.97
C GLU A 251 -17.00 -11.02 14.07
N ASP A 252 -17.26 -9.99 13.28
CA ASP A 252 -18.34 -9.95 12.28
C ASP A 252 -18.30 -11.19 11.35
N PHE A 253 -17.10 -11.62 10.96
CA PHE A 253 -16.94 -12.77 10.06
C PHE A 253 -17.16 -14.09 10.76
N LYS A 254 -16.70 -14.26 12.00
CA LYS A 254 -16.98 -15.44 12.82
C LYS A 254 -18.49 -15.64 12.96
N ASP A 255 -19.23 -14.58 13.28
CA ASP A 255 -20.68 -14.61 13.36
C ASP A 255 -21.34 -15.07 12.03
N GLN A 256 -20.77 -14.69 10.89
CA GLN A 256 -21.27 -15.15 9.58
C GLN A 256 -21.00 -16.64 9.36
N LEU A 257 -19.80 -17.12 9.73
CA LEU A 257 -19.45 -18.53 9.64
C LEU A 257 -20.32 -19.40 10.54
N ASP A 258 -20.59 -18.96 11.77
CA ASP A 258 -21.47 -19.67 12.71
C ASP A 258 -22.90 -19.81 12.16
N LYS A 259 -23.44 -18.75 11.53
CA LYS A 259 -24.75 -18.81 10.85
C LYS A 259 -24.76 -19.81 9.70
N VAL A 260 -23.70 -19.86 8.91
CA VAL A 260 -23.59 -20.84 7.82
C VAL A 260 -23.45 -22.26 8.37
N ALA A 261 -22.66 -22.48 9.42
CA ALA A 261 -22.49 -23.75 10.06
C ALA A 261 -23.85 -24.27 10.60
N ALA A 262 -24.59 -23.43 11.32
CA ALA A 262 -25.94 -23.79 11.84
C ALA A 262 -26.93 -24.15 10.70
N ALA A 263 -26.90 -23.40 9.59
CA ALA A 263 -27.76 -23.71 8.43
C ALA A 263 -27.41 -25.08 7.81
N ILE A 264 -26.12 -25.42 7.73
CA ILE A 264 -25.64 -26.72 7.23
C ILE A 264 -26.09 -27.85 8.16
N GLU A 265 -25.91 -27.69 9.47
CA GLU A 265 -26.34 -28.67 10.47
C GLU A 265 -27.85 -28.92 10.40
N ALA A 266 -28.64 -27.86 10.27
CA ALA A 266 -30.08 -27.91 10.13
C ALA A 266 -30.55 -28.42 8.76
N LYS A 267 -29.66 -28.56 7.77
CA LYS A 267 -29.97 -28.82 6.36
C LYS A 267 -30.98 -27.84 5.79
N ASP A 268 -30.88 -26.57 6.20
CA ASP A 268 -31.76 -25.50 5.73
C ASP A 268 -31.30 -24.99 4.36
N GLU A 269 -31.87 -25.60 3.31
CA GLU A 269 -31.55 -25.27 1.93
C GLU A 269 -31.84 -23.78 1.62
N THR A 270 -32.90 -23.23 2.19
CA THR A 270 -33.29 -21.83 1.96
C THR A 270 -32.26 -20.88 2.53
N ALA A 271 -31.85 -21.05 3.80
CA ALA A 271 -30.83 -20.23 4.43
C ALA A 271 -29.49 -20.32 3.73
N ILE A 272 -29.06 -21.51 3.30
CA ILE A 272 -27.84 -21.73 2.54
C ILE A 272 -27.91 -21.00 1.17
N TRP A 273 -29.01 -21.18 0.44
CA TRP A 273 -29.20 -20.52 -0.85
C TRP A 273 -29.17 -18.99 -0.71
N GLU A 274 -29.86 -18.45 0.28
CA GLU A 274 -29.88 -17.01 0.54
C GLU A 274 -28.50 -16.45 0.90
N PHE A 275 -27.70 -17.19 1.66
CA PHE A 275 -26.34 -16.78 1.98
C PHE A 275 -25.53 -16.54 0.69
N PHE A 276 -25.48 -17.51 -0.21
CA PHE A 276 -24.76 -17.38 -1.48
C PHE A 276 -25.37 -16.36 -2.40
N ASN A 277 -26.69 -16.22 -2.42
CA ASN A 277 -27.37 -15.24 -3.26
C ASN A 277 -27.06 -13.80 -2.80
N ARG A 278 -27.03 -13.53 -1.48
CA ARG A 278 -26.59 -12.22 -0.95
C ARG A 278 -25.17 -11.87 -1.40
N GLY A 279 -24.24 -12.79 -1.26
CA GLY A 279 -22.87 -12.61 -1.74
C GLY A 279 -22.79 -12.30 -3.23
N ARG A 280 -23.53 -13.08 -4.05
CA ARG A 280 -23.64 -12.88 -5.50
C ARG A 280 -24.20 -11.49 -5.86
N GLN A 281 -25.25 -11.05 -5.17
CA GLN A 281 -25.86 -9.73 -5.44
C GLN A 281 -24.91 -8.60 -5.04
N SER A 282 -24.29 -8.68 -3.85
CA SER A 282 -23.30 -7.71 -3.40
C SER A 282 -22.13 -7.60 -4.39
N ARG A 283 -21.61 -8.75 -4.88
CA ARG A 283 -20.52 -8.76 -5.87
C ARG A 283 -20.87 -8.09 -7.19
N LYS A 284 -22.14 -8.22 -7.62
CA LYS A 284 -22.63 -7.56 -8.84
C LYS A 284 -22.81 -6.05 -8.67
N GLN A 285 -23.19 -5.61 -7.47
CA GLN A 285 -23.44 -4.20 -7.16
C GLN A 285 -22.15 -3.42 -6.85
N MET A 286 -21.16 -4.07 -6.26
CA MET A 286 -19.88 -3.43 -5.97
C MET A 286 -19.07 -3.22 -7.25
N GLU A 287 -18.83 -1.96 -7.59
CA GLU A 287 -17.84 -1.59 -8.59
C GLU A 287 -16.42 -1.82 -8.01
N ILE A 288 -15.90 -3.03 -8.19
CA ILE A 288 -14.52 -3.32 -7.84
C ILE A 288 -13.64 -2.88 -9.00
N HIS A 289 -12.87 -1.83 -8.78
CA HIS A 289 -11.98 -1.30 -9.80
C HIS A 289 -11.01 -2.38 -10.28
N LYS A 290 -10.94 -2.57 -11.59
CA LYS A 290 -9.88 -3.37 -12.21
C LYS A 290 -8.53 -2.74 -11.91
N ARG A 291 -7.46 -3.55 -11.89
CA ARG A 291 -6.09 -3.10 -11.60
C ARG A 291 -5.80 -1.76 -12.26
N ALA A 292 -5.13 -0.87 -11.51
CA ALA A 292 -4.62 0.38 -12.03
C ALA A 292 -3.82 0.13 -13.32
N GLY A 293 -4.10 0.92 -14.36
CA GLY A 293 -3.35 0.87 -15.62
C GLY A 293 -3.83 -0.12 -16.68
N VAL A 294 -4.99 -0.78 -16.45
CA VAL A 294 -5.47 -1.75 -17.44
C VAL A 294 -6.90 -1.46 -17.82
N ASP A 295 -7.11 -1.02 -19.06
CA ASP A 295 -8.40 -1.05 -19.73
C ASP A 295 -8.89 -2.50 -19.85
N SER A 296 -10.20 -2.69 -20.07
CA SER A 296 -10.81 -4.03 -20.17
C SER A 296 -10.01 -4.95 -21.08
N PHE A 297 -9.40 -6.01 -20.49
CA PHE A 297 -8.88 -7.09 -21.31
C PHE A 297 -10.02 -7.99 -21.76
N TYR A 298 -9.96 -8.32 -23.02
CA TYR A 298 -10.63 -9.51 -23.54
C TYR A 298 -9.53 -10.56 -23.67
N ASP A 299 -9.75 -11.76 -23.14
CA ASP A 299 -8.90 -12.89 -23.44
C ASP A 299 -9.07 -13.20 -24.94
N LEU A 300 -8.02 -12.97 -25.70
CA LEU A 300 -7.98 -13.35 -27.10
C LEU A 300 -7.34 -14.74 -27.18
N PHE A 301 -8.14 -15.76 -27.43
CA PHE A 301 -7.64 -17.09 -27.76
C PHE A 301 -7.34 -17.13 -29.25
N ILE A 302 -6.07 -17.29 -29.59
CA ILE A 302 -5.63 -17.51 -30.98
C ILE A 302 -5.20 -18.97 -31.08
N GLU A 303 -5.92 -19.77 -31.87
CA GLU A 303 -5.44 -21.09 -32.27
C GLU A 303 -4.34 -20.88 -33.31
N VAL A 304 -3.13 -21.21 -32.94
CA VAL A 304 -1.97 -21.18 -33.85
C VAL A 304 -1.72 -22.59 -34.35
N PRO A 305 -1.57 -22.82 -35.66
CA PRO A 305 -1.15 -24.12 -36.18
C PRO A 305 0.17 -24.54 -35.54
N ASP A 306 0.32 -25.83 -35.25
CA ASP A 306 1.56 -26.41 -34.69
C ASP A 306 2.60 -26.55 -35.80
N GLU A 307 3.02 -25.40 -36.36
CA GLU A 307 4.03 -25.29 -37.41
C GLU A 307 5.16 -24.37 -36.91
N GLU A 308 6.41 -24.72 -37.26
CA GLU A 308 7.57 -23.86 -36.99
C GLU A 308 7.36 -22.49 -37.64
N ASP A 309 7.57 -21.40 -36.87
CA ASP A 309 7.40 -19.98 -37.27
C ASP A 309 5.96 -19.42 -37.37
N ALA A 310 4.92 -20.15 -36.96
CA ALA A 310 3.54 -19.65 -37.00
C ALA A 310 3.29 -18.39 -36.15
N ILE A 311 4.15 -18.12 -35.14
CA ILE A 311 4.05 -16.96 -34.23
C ILE A 311 4.80 -15.73 -34.78
N LEU A 312 5.75 -15.89 -35.69
CA LEU A 312 6.55 -14.78 -36.24
C LEU A 312 5.85 -13.96 -37.32
N GLY A 313 4.66 -14.39 -37.77
CA GLY A 313 3.86 -13.74 -38.81
C GLY A 313 2.64 -12.97 -38.31
N ILE A 314 2.42 -12.86 -36.97
CA ILE A 314 1.38 -12.09 -36.32
C ILE A 314 2.00 -10.86 -35.64
#